data_81e479f3ed3715e58c0a65f61c7481cf
#
_entry.id   81e479f3ed3715e58c0a65f61c7481cf
#
_cell.length_a   1.000
_cell.length_b   1.000
_cell.length_c   1.000
_cell.angle_alpha   90.00
_cell.angle_beta   90.00
_cell.angle_gamma   90.00
#
_symmetry.space_group_name_H-M   'P 1'
#
loop_
_entity.id
_entity.type
_entity.pdbx_description
1 polymer ?
#
loop_
_entity_poly.entity_id
_entity_poly.type
_entity_poly.pdbx_seq_one_letter_code
_entity_poly.pdbx_strand_id
1 'polypeptide(L)'
;MLYGMALMTVDEKLALFFYALFYFCVDFMTLLLFIYSRVYADTYRHKAWMRLVTYILFLTDAIVLFSNLRVQNVFHVAPMTDQFGNVYYGVKSYGILYGVHTLICYALAAACLIVLLVRRSKCPRIFQVNYSSIIITLILTAIANIMFFKFEFIYDFSLIGYTALCCAITYFTFFHIPAGLVEKMLAL
;
A
#
# COMPACT_ATOMS: atom_id res chain seq x y z
N MET A 1 1.55 -5.35 -12.87
CA MET A 1 1.68 -4.85 -14.25
C MET A 1 2.83 -3.85 -14.38
N LEU A 2 2.84 -2.69 -13.72
CA LEU A 2 3.91 -1.67 -13.83
C LEU A 2 5.32 -2.21 -13.50
N TYR A 3 5.46 -2.98 -12.43
CA TYR A 3 6.72 -3.62 -12.07
C TYR A 3 7.22 -4.58 -13.15
N GLY A 4 6.32 -5.39 -13.72
CA GLY A 4 6.66 -6.26 -14.85
C GLY A 4 7.06 -5.49 -16.12
N MET A 5 6.42 -4.34 -16.38
CA MET A 5 6.79 -3.47 -17.49
C MET A 5 8.18 -2.86 -17.30
N ALA A 6 8.56 -2.49 -16.05
CA ALA A 6 9.91 -2.02 -15.74
C ALA A 6 10.97 -3.10 -16.05
N LEU A 7 10.70 -4.36 -15.67
CA LEU A 7 11.60 -5.49 -15.94
C LEU A 7 11.70 -5.87 -17.42
N MET A 8 10.69 -5.57 -18.22
CA MET A 8 10.67 -5.91 -19.66
C MET A 8 11.26 -4.81 -20.56
N THR A 9 11.56 -3.63 -20.00
CA THR A 9 12.07 -2.54 -20.81
C THR A 9 13.59 -2.59 -20.92
N VAL A 10 14.10 -2.23 -22.12
CA VAL A 10 15.54 -2.12 -22.44
C VAL A 10 16.03 -0.67 -22.35
N ASP A 11 15.17 0.28 -21.99
CA ASP A 11 15.50 1.70 -21.84
C ASP A 11 15.54 2.07 -20.35
N GLU A 12 16.68 2.58 -19.89
CA GLU A 12 16.90 2.98 -18.50
C GLU A 12 15.89 4.04 -18.02
N LYS A 13 15.63 5.05 -18.85
CA LYS A 13 14.71 6.14 -18.47
C LYS A 13 13.28 5.67 -18.35
N LEU A 14 12.89 4.75 -19.22
CA LEU A 14 11.57 4.14 -19.20
C LEU A 14 11.44 3.20 -17.99
N ALA A 15 12.49 2.44 -17.64
CA ALA A 15 12.53 1.63 -16.44
C ALA A 15 12.40 2.49 -15.17
N LEU A 16 13.18 3.57 -15.06
CA LEU A 16 13.08 4.54 -13.96
C LEU A 16 11.67 5.10 -13.81
N PHE A 17 11.02 5.47 -14.93
CA PHE A 17 9.65 5.97 -14.91
C PHE A 17 8.67 4.92 -14.39
N PHE A 18 8.75 3.67 -14.87
CA PHE A 18 7.86 2.60 -14.42
C PHE A 18 8.07 2.26 -12.94
N TYR A 19 9.30 2.25 -12.44
CA TYR A 19 9.56 2.06 -11.00
C TYR A 19 9.02 3.22 -10.16
N ALA A 20 9.25 4.48 -10.57
CA ALA A 20 8.70 5.65 -9.87
C ALA A 20 7.16 5.60 -9.83
N LEU A 21 6.54 5.27 -10.96
CA LEU A 21 5.09 5.12 -11.05
C LEU A 21 4.58 3.94 -10.20
N PHE A 22 5.32 2.84 -10.15
CA PHE A 22 4.99 1.69 -9.31
C PHE A 22 4.98 2.08 -7.82
N TYR A 23 6.04 2.69 -7.31
CA TYR A 23 6.10 3.14 -5.91
C TYR A 23 5.03 4.18 -5.60
N PHE A 24 4.78 5.12 -6.50
CA PHE A 24 3.69 6.07 -6.37
C PHE A 24 2.31 5.39 -6.26
N CYS A 25 2.06 4.35 -7.05
CA CYS A 25 0.82 3.58 -6.95
C CYS A 25 0.69 2.85 -5.60
N VAL A 26 1.79 2.31 -5.06
CA VAL A 26 1.80 1.68 -3.73
C VAL A 26 1.47 2.72 -2.64
N ASP A 27 2.05 3.92 -2.71
CA ASP A 27 1.73 5.02 -1.79
C ASP A 27 0.28 5.44 -1.88
N PHE A 28 -0.22 5.58 -3.10
CA PHE A 28 -1.61 5.94 -3.33
C PHE A 28 -2.58 4.90 -2.75
N MET A 29 -2.27 3.62 -2.92
CA MET A 29 -3.04 2.53 -2.30
C MET A 29 -2.98 2.59 -0.77
N THR A 30 -1.82 2.88 -0.19
CA THR A 30 -1.65 3.02 1.26
C THR A 30 -2.43 4.24 1.80
N LEU A 31 -2.42 5.35 1.08
CA LEU A 31 -3.22 6.54 1.38
C LEU A 31 -4.72 6.22 1.34
N LEU A 32 -5.19 5.56 0.28
CA LEU A 32 -6.59 5.15 0.15
C LEU A 32 -7.01 4.22 1.28
N LEU A 33 -6.16 3.26 1.64
CA LEU A 33 -6.39 2.37 2.77
C LEU A 33 -6.52 3.13 4.08
N PHE A 34 -5.67 4.13 4.33
CA PHE A 34 -5.74 4.97 5.52
C PHE A 34 -7.03 5.80 5.55
N ILE A 35 -7.41 6.42 4.43
CA ILE A 35 -8.68 7.16 4.32
C ILE A 35 -9.86 6.22 4.57
N TYR A 36 -9.85 5.05 3.90
CA TYR A 36 -10.88 4.03 4.08
C TYR A 36 -11.01 3.60 5.55
N SER A 37 -9.89 3.26 6.20
CA SER A 37 -9.91 2.83 7.60
C SER A 37 -10.53 3.87 8.52
N ARG A 38 -10.30 5.15 8.27
CA ARG A 38 -10.88 6.26 9.04
C ARG A 38 -12.35 6.49 8.74
N VAL A 39 -12.77 6.38 7.48
CA VAL A 39 -14.18 6.46 7.10
C VAL A 39 -14.95 5.29 7.70
N TYR A 40 -14.42 4.07 7.52
CA TYR A 40 -15.02 2.84 8.04
C TYR A 40 -15.09 2.81 9.57
N ALA A 41 -14.11 3.41 10.26
CA ALA A 41 -14.10 3.57 11.71
C ALA A 41 -14.92 4.77 12.21
N ASP A 42 -15.59 5.52 11.34
CA ASP A 42 -16.34 6.76 11.65
C ASP A 42 -15.50 7.82 12.39
N THR A 43 -14.20 7.86 12.11
CA THR A 43 -13.26 8.83 12.73
C THR A 43 -12.85 9.95 11.76
N TYR A 44 -13.36 9.90 10.53
CA TYR A 44 -12.93 10.80 9.46
C TYR A 44 -13.31 12.27 9.71
N ARG A 45 -14.45 12.52 10.36
CA ARG A 45 -14.97 13.89 10.56
C ARG A 45 -14.23 14.69 11.63
N HIS A 46 -13.60 14.04 12.61
CA HIS A 46 -13.21 14.70 13.85
C HIS A 46 -11.88 15.48 13.83
N LYS A 47 -11.02 15.33 12.80
CA LYS A 47 -9.70 16.01 12.80
C LYS A 47 -9.27 16.43 11.39
N ALA A 48 -9.73 17.59 10.93
CA ALA A 48 -9.36 18.14 9.62
C ALA A 48 -7.83 18.29 9.42
N TRP A 49 -7.11 18.69 10.48
CA TRP A 49 -5.66 18.84 10.42
C TRP A 49 -4.92 17.52 10.10
N MET A 50 -5.40 16.37 10.61
CA MET A 50 -4.79 15.07 10.29
C MET A 50 -4.93 14.71 8.81
N ARG A 51 -6.03 15.11 8.17
CA ARG A 51 -6.21 14.92 6.73
C ARG A 51 -5.19 15.74 5.97
N LEU A 52 -5.06 17.02 6.35
CA LEU A 52 -4.11 17.93 5.71
C LEU A 52 -2.68 17.40 5.82
N VAL A 53 -2.25 16.99 7.02
CA VAL A 53 -0.91 16.40 7.24
C VAL A 53 -0.71 15.16 6.37
N THR A 54 -1.70 14.26 6.31
CA THR A 54 -1.58 13.04 5.48
C THR A 54 -1.44 13.38 3.99
N TYR A 55 -2.21 14.35 3.48
CA TYR A 55 -2.09 14.75 2.08
C TYR A 55 -0.77 15.47 1.79
N ILE A 56 -0.27 16.30 2.72
CA ILE A 56 1.04 16.94 2.57
C ILE A 56 2.15 15.89 2.54
N LEU A 57 2.13 14.91 3.45
CA LEU A 57 3.11 13.82 3.46
C LEU A 57 3.08 13.03 2.14
N PHE A 58 1.90 12.65 1.66
CA PHE A 58 1.76 11.94 0.39
C PHE A 58 2.27 12.78 -0.80
N LEU A 59 1.93 14.07 -0.86
CA LEU A 59 2.37 14.94 -1.95
C LEU A 59 3.89 15.13 -1.93
N THR A 60 4.47 15.31 -0.74
CA THR A 60 5.92 15.43 -0.57
C THR A 60 6.62 14.16 -1.04
N ASP A 61 6.10 12.99 -0.66
CA ASP A 61 6.67 11.71 -1.05
C ASP A 61 6.56 11.48 -2.57
N ALA A 62 5.43 11.81 -3.18
CA ALA A 62 5.25 11.79 -4.63
C ALA A 62 6.28 12.67 -5.36
N ILE A 63 6.51 13.90 -4.87
CA ILE A 63 7.52 14.80 -5.43
C ILE A 63 8.92 14.18 -5.33
N VAL A 64 9.26 13.58 -4.20
CA VAL A 64 10.54 12.90 -3.98
C VAL A 64 10.70 11.73 -4.95
N LEU A 65 9.68 10.86 -5.10
CA LEU A 65 9.70 9.75 -6.04
C LEU A 65 9.90 10.19 -7.49
N PHE A 66 9.16 11.20 -7.95
CA PHE A 66 9.29 11.68 -9.33
C PHE A 66 10.58 12.49 -9.56
N SER A 67 11.17 13.11 -8.51
CA SER A 67 12.49 13.73 -8.62
C SER A 67 13.59 12.72 -8.95
N ASN A 68 13.37 11.42 -8.61
CA ASN A 68 14.29 10.34 -8.91
C ASN A 68 14.56 10.14 -10.41
N LEU A 69 13.64 10.57 -11.27
CA LEU A 69 13.81 10.55 -12.73
C LEU A 69 15.00 11.40 -13.20
N ARG A 70 15.44 12.38 -12.37
CA ARG A 70 16.56 13.28 -12.69
C ARG A 70 17.82 12.97 -11.91
N VAL A 71 17.69 12.63 -10.62
CA VAL A 71 18.83 12.62 -9.67
C VAL A 71 19.13 11.23 -9.12
N GLN A 72 18.23 10.25 -9.28
CA GLN A 72 18.36 8.88 -8.78
C GLN A 72 18.77 8.79 -7.28
N ASN A 73 18.23 9.68 -6.43
CA ASN A 73 18.51 9.71 -4.99
C ASN A 73 17.63 8.77 -4.15
N VAL A 74 16.54 8.28 -4.72
CA VAL A 74 15.62 7.35 -4.06
C VAL A 74 16.05 5.92 -4.34
N PHE A 75 16.23 5.57 -5.62
CA PHE A 75 16.73 4.27 -6.06
C PHE A 75 17.54 4.41 -7.34
N HIS A 76 18.53 3.54 -7.51
CA HIS A 76 19.37 3.47 -8.71
C HIS A 76 18.97 2.27 -9.54
N VAL A 77 18.74 2.49 -10.83
CA VAL A 77 18.45 1.43 -11.80
C VAL A 77 19.71 1.11 -12.57
N ALA A 78 20.00 -0.18 -12.77
CA ALA A 78 21.13 -0.64 -13.55
C ALA A 78 20.76 -1.87 -14.39
N PRO A 79 21.47 -2.12 -15.51
CA PRO A 79 21.28 -3.32 -16.29
C PRO A 79 21.70 -4.55 -15.47
N MET A 80 20.83 -5.54 -15.44
CA MET A 80 21.04 -6.86 -14.82
C MET A 80 20.82 -7.93 -15.87
N THR A 81 21.40 -9.10 -15.66
CA THR A 81 21.25 -10.24 -16.57
C THR A 81 20.54 -11.36 -15.83
N ASP A 82 19.51 -11.94 -16.43
CA ASP A 82 18.82 -13.10 -15.90
C ASP A 82 19.60 -14.41 -16.13
N GLN A 83 19.08 -15.53 -15.64
CA GLN A 83 19.68 -16.86 -15.80
C GLN A 83 19.73 -17.33 -17.27
N PHE A 84 18.98 -16.70 -18.16
CA PHE A 84 18.87 -17.02 -19.58
C PHE A 84 19.74 -16.11 -20.47
N GLY A 85 20.44 -15.13 -19.84
CA GLY A 85 21.26 -14.15 -20.55
C GLY A 85 20.50 -12.92 -21.06
N ASN A 86 19.21 -12.76 -20.72
CA ASN A 86 18.47 -11.56 -21.10
C ASN A 86 18.84 -10.38 -20.20
N VAL A 87 19.05 -9.22 -20.80
CA VAL A 87 19.35 -7.99 -20.08
C VAL A 87 18.04 -7.29 -19.74
N TYR A 88 17.88 -6.93 -18.49
CA TYR A 88 16.77 -6.12 -17.98
C TYR A 88 17.28 -5.03 -17.02
N TYR A 89 16.51 -3.99 -16.83
CA TYR A 89 16.84 -2.95 -15.86
C TYR A 89 16.18 -3.25 -14.52
N GLY A 90 16.98 -3.41 -13.46
CA GLY A 90 16.52 -3.66 -12.10
C GLY A 90 17.01 -2.59 -11.13
N VAL A 91 16.36 -2.48 -9.97
CA VAL A 91 16.82 -1.60 -8.89
C VAL A 91 18.06 -2.23 -8.24
N LYS A 92 19.21 -1.59 -8.42
CA LYS A 92 20.51 -2.08 -7.92
C LYS A 92 20.76 -1.67 -6.46
N SER A 93 20.35 -0.47 -6.10
CA SER A 93 20.54 0.05 -4.74
C SER A 93 19.50 1.09 -4.40
N TYR A 94 19.24 1.22 -3.10
CA TYR A 94 18.32 2.21 -2.56
C TYR A 94 19.09 3.35 -1.90
N GLY A 95 18.69 4.58 -2.18
CA GLY A 95 19.25 5.79 -1.58
C GLY A 95 18.62 6.14 -0.23
N ILE A 96 19.14 7.18 0.41
CA ILE A 96 18.65 7.65 1.73
C ILE A 96 17.18 8.07 1.66
N LEU A 97 16.76 8.72 0.57
CA LEU A 97 15.36 9.16 0.40
C LEU A 97 14.38 7.99 0.29
N TYR A 98 14.83 6.82 -0.15
CA TYR A 98 14.02 5.59 -0.11
C TYR A 98 13.68 5.18 1.32
N GLY A 99 14.63 5.35 2.26
CA GLY A 99 14.36 5.11 3.68
C GLY A 99 13.26 6.03 4.24
N VAL A 100 13.25 7.30 3.83
CA VAL A 100 12.19 8.25 4.22
C VAL A 100 10.84 7.84 3.62
N HIS A 101 10.77 7.52 2.32
CA HIS A 101 9.60 6.98 1.65
C HIS A 101 9.05 5.75 2.38
N THR A 102 9.89 4.76 2.64
CA THR A 102 9.51 3.53 3.34
C THR A 102 8.97 3.80 4.75
N LEU A 103 9.60 4.74 5.48
CA LEU A 103 9.15 5.14 6.82
C LEU A 103 7.74 5.76 6.78
N ILE A 104 7.45 6.62 5.80
CA ILE A 104 6.12 7.23 5.63
C ILE A 104 5.08 6.14 5.35
N CYS A 105 5.35 5.22 4.42
CA CYS A 105 4.45 4.12 4.08
C CYS A 105 4.13 3.23 5.29
N TYR A 106 5.14 2.79 6.03
CA TYR A 106 4.93 1.96 7.21
C TYR A 106 4.25 2.71 8.36
N ALA A 107 4.52 4.01 8.54
CA ALA A 107 3.83 4.84 9.52
C ALA A 107 2.33 4.96 9.20
N LEU A 108 1.97 5.15 7.94
CA LEU A 108 0.57 5.19 7.49
C LEU A 108 -0.11 3.82 7.66
N ALA A 109 0.57 2.73 7.31
CA ALA A 109 0.06 1.37 7.49
C ALA A 109 -0.14 1.04 8.98
N ALA A 110 0.79 1.42 9.85
CA ALA A 110 0.66 1.27 11.30
C ALA A 110 -0.50 2.11 11.85
N ALA A 111 -0.65 3.36 11.40
CA ALA A 111 -1.77 4.21 11.78
C ALA A 111 -3.12 3.60 11.36
N CYS A 112 -3.19 3.04 10.14
CA CYS A 112 -4.34 2.29 9.66
C CYS A 112 -4.67 1.10 10.58
N LEU A 113 -3.67 0.29 10.91
CA LEU A 113 -3.81 -0.86 11.78
C LEU A 113 -4.34 -0.47 13.17
N ILE A 114 -3.80 0.60 13.77
CA ILE A 114 -4.24 1.11 15.08
C ILE A 114 -5.71 1.53 15.03
N VAL A 115 -6.11 2.28 13.99
CA VAL A 115 -7.51 2.72 13.83
C VAL A 115 -8.46 1.53 13.73
N LEU A 116 -8.11 0.53 12.93
CA LEU A 116 -8.92 -0.69 12.75
C LEU A 116 -8.99 -1.52 14.04
N LEU A 117 -7.89 -1.69 14.77
CA LEU A 117 -7.85 -2.42 16.05
C LEU A 117 -8.71 -1.73 17.13
N VAL A 118 -8.58 -0.40 17.27
CA VAL A 118 -9.38 0.37 18.22
C VAL A 118 -10.86 0.28 17.89
N ARG A 119 -11.21 0.33 16.61
CA ARG A 119 -12.63 0.21 16.21
C ARG A 119 -13.16 -1.21 16.41
N ARG A 120 -12.37 -2.23 16.06
CA ARG A 120 -12.72 -3.64 16.29
C ARG A 120 -13.08 -3.90 17.75
N SER A 121 -12.31 -3.35 18.71
CA SER A 121 -12.57 -3.54 20.14
C SER A 121 -13.87 -2.88 20.63
N LYS A 122 -14.38 -1.87 19.91
CA LYS A 122 -15.56 -1.10 20.28
C LYS A 122 -16.83 -1.49 19.50
N CYS A 123 -16.70 -2.27 18.44
CA CYS A 123 -17.84 -2.63 17.60
C CYS A 123 -18.54 -3.93 18.11
N PRO A 124 -19.82 -4.13 17.80
CA PRO A 124 -20.55 -5.36 18.08
C PRO A 124 -19.84 -6.58 17.47
N ARG A 125 -19.97 -7.75 18.14
CA ARG A 125 -19.29 -9.01 17.71
C ARG A 125 -19.55 -9.38 16.25
N ILE A 126 -20.73 -9.09 15.74
CA ILE A 126 -21.14 -9.35 14.36
C ILE A 126 -20.21 -8.69 13.32
N PHE A 127 -19.66 -7.52 13.61
CA PHE A 127 -18.76 -6.78 12.73
C PHE A 127 -17.28 -7.07 12.99
N GLN A 128 -16.93 -7.71 14.12
CA GLN A 128 -15.54 -7.96 14.49
C GLN A 128 -14.82 -8.87 13.50
N VAL A 129 -15.53 -9.77 12.84
CA VAL A 129 -14.98 -10.67 11.81
C VAL A 129 -14.48 -9.84 10.62
N ASN A 130 -15.27 -8.86 10.16
CA ASN A 130 -14.91 -8.00 9.02
C ASN A 130 -13.63 -7.21 9.32
N TYR A 131 -13.55 -6.58 10.50
CA TYR A 131 -12.34 -5.87 10.92
C TYR A 131 -11.15 -6.81 11.05
N SER A 132 -11.35 -8.01 11.61
CA SER A 132 -10.27 -8.99 11.78
C SER A 132 -9.71 -9.45 10.44
N SER A 133 -10.55 -9.71 9.45
CA SER A 133 -10.12 -10.11 8.11
C SER A 133 -9.27 -9.03 7.44
N ILE A 134 -9.68 -7.77 7.50
CA ILE A 134 -8.92 -6.65 6.93
C ILE A 134 -7.57 -6.49 7.67
N ILE A 135 -7.58 -6.58 9.00
CA ILE A 135 -6.36 -6.49 9.84
C ILE A 135 -5.38 -7.62 9.50
N ILE A 136 -5.86 -8.87 9.40
CA ILE A 136 -5.01 -10.02 9.09
C ILE A 136 -4.41 -9.85 7.69
N THR A 137 -5.22 -9.47 6.70
CA THR A 137 -4.73 -9.26 5.34
C THR A 137 -3.68 -8.14 5.28
N LEU A 138 -3.89 -7.03 6.01
CA LEU A 138 -2.91 -5.94 6.11
C LEU A 138 -1.60 -6.40 6.74
N ILE A 139 -1.65 -7.18 7.82
CA ILE A 139 -0.46 -7.73 8.46
C ILE A 139 0.29 -8.68 7.53
N LEU A 140 -0.42 -9.58 6.84
CA LEU A 140 0.19 -10.50 5.88
C LEU A 140 0.84 -9.76 4.71
N THR A 141 0.20 -8.68 4.21
CA THR A 141 0.78 -7.82 3.16
C THR A 141 2.07 -7.16 3.65
N ALA A 142 2.08 -6.62 4.87
CA ALA A 142 3.27 -6.01 5.46
C ALA A 142 4.42 -7.03 5.64
N ILE A 143 4.10 -8.24 6.10
CA ILE A 143 5.09 -9.33 6.22
C ILE A 143 5.65 -9.70 4.84
N ALA A 144 4.80 -9.88 3.82
CA ALA A 144 5.23 -10.19 2.47
C ALA A 144 6.17 -9.11 1.89
N ASN A 145 5.87 -7.83 2.17
CA ASN A 145 6.72 -6.71 1.76
C ASN A 145 8.09 -6.73 2.46
N ILE A 146 8.13 -6.96 3.79
CA ILE A 146 9.38 -7.10 4.54
C ILE A 146 10.21 -8.29 4.02
N MET A 147 9.57 -9.41 3.71
CA MET A 147 10.23 -10.59 3.15
C MET A 147 10.82 -10.30 1.78
N PHE A 148 10.10 -9.56 0.92
CA PHE A 148 10.61 -9.12 -0.38
C PHE A 148 11.93 -8.36 -0.23
N PHE A 149 11.99 -7.37 0.69
CA PHE A 149 13.22 -6.59 0.91
C PHE A 149 14.35 -7.41 1.53
N LYS A 150 14.04 -8.29 2.47
CA LYS A 150 15.06 -9.06 3.20
C LYS A 150 15.71 -10.14 2.34
N PHE A 151 14.95 -10.77 1.45
CA PHE A 151 15.40 -11.88 0.63
C PHE A 151 15.69 -11.50 -0.83
N GLU A 152 15.58 -10.20 -1.17
CA GLU A 152 15.87 -9.68 -2.50
C GLU A 152 15.18 -10.47 -3.62
N PHE A 153 13.92 -10.87 -3.40
CA PHE A 153 13.16 -11.57 -4.42
C PHE A 153 13.00 -10.73 -5.68
N ILE A 154 13.10 -11.38 -6.85
CA ILE A 154 12.89 -10.71 -8.15
C ILE A 154 11.46 -10.17 -8.27
N TYR A 155 10.48 -10.87 -7.70
CA TYR A 155 9.07 -10.48 -7.74
C TYR A 155 8.58 -9.99 -6.40
N ASP A 156 7.89 -8.86 -6.42
CA ASP A 156 7.26 -8.32 -5.22
C ASP A 156 5.94 -9.04 -4.91
N PHE A 157 6.00 -10.02 -4.03
CA PHE A 157 4.83 -10.77 -3.57
C PHE A 157 3.83 -9.93 -2.76
N SER A 158 4.23 -8.76 -2.27
CA SER A 158 3.31 -7.85 -1.56
C SER A 158 2.17 -7.35 -2.46
N LEU A 159 2.37 -7.35 -3.79
CA LEU A 159 1.33 -7.03 -4.77
C LEU A 159 0.12 -7.97 -4.66
N ILE A 160 0.35 -9.25 -4.40
CA ILE A 160 -0.73 -10.23 -4.15
C ILE A 160 -1.47 -9.84 -2.88
N GLY A 161 -0.74 -9.45 -1.84
CA GLY A 161 -1.30 -8.97 -0.58
C GLY A 161 -2.18 -7.72 -0.76
N TYR A 162 -1.72 -6.73 -1.51
CA TYR A 162 -2.50 -5.53 -1.83
C TYR A 162 -3.78 -5.87 -2.62
N THR A 163 -3.69 -6.78 -3.58
CA THR A 163 -4.85 -7.24 -4.33
C THR A 163 -5.87 -7.94 -3.42
N ALA A 164 -5.41 -8.85 -2.57
CA ALA A 164 -6.25 -9.54 -1.59
C ALA A 164 -6.89 -8.55 -0.60
N LEU A 165 -6.15 -7.52 -0.17
CA LEU A 165 -6.66 -6.46 0.70
C LEU A 165 -7.77 -5.65 0.02
N CYS A 166 -7.60 -5.27 -1.24
CA CYS A 166 -8.64 -4.59 -2.02
C CYS A 166 -9.90 -5.46 -2.18
N CYS A 167 -9.73 -6.76 -2.48
CA CYS A 167 -10.84 -7.69 -2.58
C CYS A 167 -11.58 -7.84 -1.24
N ALA A 168 -10.85 -7.98 -0.12
CA ALA A 168 -11.42 -8.07 1.21
C ALA A 168 -12.22 -6.80 1.57
N ILE A 169 -11.64 -5.62 1.35
CA ILE A 169 -12.31 -4.34 1.58
C ILE A 169 -13.61 -4.24 0.76
N THR A 170 -13.54 -4.54 -0.54
CA THR A 170 -14.70 -4.49 -1.43
C THR A 170 -15.77 -5.47 -0.98
N TYR A 171 -15.41 -6.71 -0.67
CA TYR A 171 -16.33 -7.73 -0.21
C TYR A 171 -17.05 -7.31 1.09
N PHE A 172 -16.31 -6.90 2.12
CA PHE A 172 -16.89 -6.52 3.41
C PHE A 172 -17.64 -5.20 3.38
N THR A 173 -17.34 -4.32 2.43
CA THR A 173 -18.04 -3.03 2.31
C THR A 173 -19.35 -3.16 1.55
N PHE A 174 -19.38 -3.96 0.47
CA PHE A 174 -20.51 -3.98 -0.45
C PHE A 174 -21.35 -5.25 -0.41
N PHE A 175 -20.78 -6.39 -0.05
CA PHE A 175 -21.47 -7.68 -0.15
C PHE A 175 -21.77 -8.32 1.20
N HIS A 176 -20.98 -8.05 2.24
CA HIS A 176 -21.19 -8.69 3.54
C HIS A 176 -21.95 -7.74 4.48
N ILE A 177 -23.27 -7.59 4.25
CA ILE A 177 -24.16 -6.94 5.19
C ILE A 177 -24.65 -8.03 6.16
N PRO A 178 -24.41 -7.91 7.48
CA PRO A 178 -24.87 -8.89 8.46
C PRO A 178 -26.41 -9.01 8.42
N ALA A 179 -26.91 -10.24 8.28
CA ALA A 179 -28.35 -10.53 8.16
C ALA A 179 -29.17 -9.87 9.29
N GLY A 180 -28.66 -9.87 10.51
CA GLY A 180 -29.32 -9.20 11.64
C GLY A 180 -29.42 -7.66 11.56
N LEU A 181 -28.67 -7.02 10.65
CA LEU A 181 -28.85 -5.58 10.37
C LEU A 181 -30.01 -5.37 9.39
N VAL A 182 -30.12 -6.27 8.39
CA VAL A 182 -31.22 -6.24 7.42
C VAL A 182 -32.56 -6.45 8.12
N GLU A 183 -32.63 -7.44 9.04
CA GLU A 183 -33.84 -7.67 9.83
C GLU A 183 -34.24 -6.46 10.69
N LYS A 184 -33.26 -5.78 11.32
CA LYS A 184 -33.54 -4.56 12.08
C LYS A 184 -33.98 -3.38 11.22
N MET A 185 -33.44 -3.26 9.99
CA MET A 185 -33.86 -2.21 9.04
C MET A 185 -35.24 -2.47 8.44
N LEU A 186 -35.67 -3.75 8.34
CA LEU A 186 -36.99 -4.12 7.85
C LEU A 186 -38.07 -4.06 8.96
N ALA A 187 -37.66 -4.01 10.24
CA ALA A 187 -38.55 -3.93 11.40
C ALA A 187 -38.83 -2.49 11.86
N LEU A 188 -38.23 -1.48 11.21
CA LEU A 188 -38.48 -0.04 11.39
C LEU A 188 -39.41 0.50 10.31
#